data_89dd39dd86056a2ae7fe33ba1105b420
#
_entry.id   89dd39dd86056a2ae7fe33ba1105b420
#
_cell.length_a   1.000
_cell.length_b   1.000
_cell.length_c   1.000
_cell.angle_alpha   90.00
_cell.angle_beta   90.00
_cell.angle_gamma   90.00
#
_symmetry.space_group_name_H-M   'P 1'
#
loop_
_entity.id
_entity.type
_entity.pdbx_description
1 polymer ?
#
loop_
_entity_poly.entity_id
_entity_poly.type
_entity_poly.pdbx_seq_one_letter_code
_entity_poly.pdbx_strand_id
1 'polypeptide(L)'
;ADVVVDPPVPVVAQWEVARELQKLGVADVISVEPDTGPDGSVVYLSTAGVADKGLRQLTAAGKEPGHAGILCFRYHAERCVLTARAAGLTADVPEGADLPSKFDPKSGQDWTRSLETWIPVDLAGRTVLKAG
;
A
#
# COMPACT_ATOMS: atom_id res chain seq x y z
N ALA A 1 -0.81 -5.41 -19.25
CA ALA A 1 -1.45 -4.21 -19.78
C ALA A 1 -0.68 -2.99 -19.35
N ASP A 2 -0.42 -2.12 -20.29
CA ASP A 2 0.32 -0.90 -20.01
C ASP A 2 -0.55 0.06 -19.19
N VAL A 3 -0.07 0.43 -18.02
CA VAL A 3 -0.71 1.48 -17.26
C VAL A 3 -0.16 2.80 -17.78
N VAL A 4 -0.97 3.49 -18.56
CA VAL A 4 -0.63 4.84 -19.04
C VAL A 4 -1.20 5.83 -18.05
N VAL A 5 -0.34 6.57 -17.39
CA VAL A 5 -0.74 7.67 -16.53
C VAL A 5 -0.39 8.97 -17.27
N ASP A 6 -1.40 9.76 -17.60
CA ASP A 6 -1.23 11.03 -18.30
C ASP A 6 -2.06 12.10 -17.58
N PRO A 7 -1.43 13.13 -16.99
CA PRO A 7 0.01 13.32 -16.88
C PRO A 7 0.68 12.32 -15.96
N PRO A 8 2.00 12.12 -16.08
CA PRO A 8 2.73 11.22 -15.17
C PRO A 8 2.57 11.68 -13.73
N VAL A 9 2.23 10.74 -12.86
CA VAL A 9 2.15 10.98 -11.41
C VAL A 9 3.16 10.09 -10.69
N PRO A 10 3.69 10.52 -9.54
CA PRO A 10 4.57 9.66 -8.76
C PRO A 10 3.80 8.46 -8.20
N VAL A 11 4.45 7.32 -8.22
CA VAL A 11 3.92 6.09 -7.65
C VAL A 11 4.68 5.78 -6.38
N VAL A 12 3.99 5.67 -5.27
CA VAL A 12 4.55 5.26 -3.98
C VAL A 12 4.11 3.82 -3.74
N ALA A 13 5.05 2.92 -3.62
CA ALA A 13 4.76 1.50 -3.48
C ALA A 13 5.65 0.86 -2.42
N GLN A 14 5.08 -0.11 -1.71
CA GLN A 14 5.86 -1.00 -0.86
C GLN A 14 6.96 -1.66 -1.69
N TRP A 15 8.13 -1.88 -1.10
CA TRP A 15 9.35 -2.25 -1.82
C TRP A 15 9.21 -3.48 -2.74
N GLU A 16 8.44 -4.48 -2.34
CA GLU A 16 8.22 -5.68 -3.19
C GLU A 16 7.46 -5.32 -4.47
N VAL A 17 6.43 -4.49 -4.34
CA VAL A 17 5.63 -4.01 -5.48
C VAL A 17 6.45 -3.03 -6.32
N ALA A 18 7.22 -2.16 -5.68
CA ALA A 18 8.05 -1.18 -6.37
C ALA A 18 9.05 -1.86 -7.30
N ARG A 19 9.67 -2.95 -6.87
CA ARG A 19 10.62 -3.69 -7.71
C ARG A 19 9.97 -4.29 -8.95
N GLU A 20 8.77 -4.82 -8.81
CA GLU A 20 8.03 -5.33 -9.97
C GLU A 20 7.63 -4.22 -10.94
N LEU A 21 7.19 -3.07 -10.42
CA LEU A 21 6.87 -1.92 -11.26
C LEU A 21 8.09 -1.40 -12.01
N GLN A 22 9.25 -1.37 -11.36
CA GLN A 22 10.51 -0.98 -12.00
C GLN A 22 10.90 -1.94 -13.13
N LYS A 23 10.73 -3.25 -12.94
CA LYS A 23 10.94 -4.25 -13.99
C LYS A 23 10.03 -4.05 -15.19
N LEU A 24 8.81 -3.58 -14.94
CA LEU A 24 7.84 -3.29 -16.01
C LEU A 24 8.09 -1.94 -16.70
N GLY A 25 9.11 -1.19 -16.26
CA GLY A 25 9.47 0.08 -16.87
C GLY A 25 8.64 1.28 -16.38
N VAL A 26 7.93 1.15 -15.28
CA VAL A 26 7.19 2.28 -14.71
C VAL A 26 8.18 3.31 -14.17
N ALA A 27 8.06 4.54 -14.63
CA ALA A 27 8.92 5.65 -14.20
C ALA A 27 8.38 6.26 -12.90
N ASP A 28 9.28 6.94 -12.18
CA ASP A 28 8.93 7.75 -11.00
C ASP A 28 8.30 6.92 -9.86
N VAL A 29 8.89 5.76 -9.58
CA VAL A 29 8.48 4.89 -8.48
C VAL A 29 9.31 5.20 -7.24
N ILE A 30 8.63 5.56 -6.17
CA ILE A 30 9.22 5.71 -4.84
C ILE A 30 9.00 4.40 -4.07
N SER A 31 10.09 3.70 -3.77
CA SER A 31 10.03 2.44 -3.04
C SER A 31 10.04 2.70 -1.54
N VAL A 32 9.04 2.21 -0.84
CA VAL A 32 9.01 2.25 0.63
C VAL A 32 9.69 1.01 1.16
N GLU A 33 10.89 1.19 1.69
CA GLU A 33 11.71 0.10 2.21
C GLU A 33 11.41 -0.18 3.69
N PRO A 34 11.47 -1.44 4.12
CA PRO A 34 11.35 -1.77 5.54
C PRO A 34 12.61 -1.40 6.31
N ASP A 35 12.47 -1.19 7.62
CA ASP A 35 13.63 -1.05 8.49
C ASP A 35 14.29 -2.41 8.72
N THR A 36 15.59 -2.39 9.07
CA THR A 36 16.33 -3.58 9.46
C THR A 36 16.55 -3.59 10.96
N GLY A 37 16.34 -4.77 11.58
CA GLY A 37 16.66 -4.97 12.99
C GLY A 37 18.16 -5.06 13.26
N PRO A 38 18.57 -5.07 14.54
CA PRO A 38 20.00 -5.14 14.92
C PRO A 38 20.71 -6.39 14.41
N ASP A 39 19.97 -7.47 14.18
CA ASP A 39 20.47 -8.75 13.65
C ASP A 39 20.44 -8.82 12.12
N GLY A 40 20.08 -7.73 11.44
CA GLY A 40 19.96 -7.67 9.98
C GLY A 40 18.63 -8.20 9.46
N SER A 41 17.71 -8.63 10.33
CA SER A 41 16.39 -9.09 9.90
C SER A 41 15.52 -7.93 9.44
N VAL A 42 14.59 -8.22 8.54
CA VAL A 42 13.62 -7.25 8.02
C VAL A 42 12.53 -7.02 9.07
N VAL A 43 12.31 -5.77 9.47
CA VAL A 43 11.21 -5.39 10.34
C VAL A 43 9.93 -5.31 9.50
N TYR A 44 8.87 -5.95 9.99
CA TYR A 44 7.58 -5.94 9.29
C TYR A 44 7.10 -4.51 9.01
N LEU A 45 6.76 -4.26 7.74
CA LEU A 45 6.28 -2.96 7.30
C LEU A 45 4.74 -2.98 7.24
N SER A 46 4.12 -2.34 8.22
CA SER A 46 2.66 -2.26 8.30
C SER A 46 2.09 -1.32 7.24
N THR A 47 0.79 -1.43 6.99
CA THR A 47 0.07 -0.51 6.09
C THR A 47 0.24 0.95 6.53
N ALA A 48 0.13 1.22 7.84
CA ALA A 48 0.36 2.55 8.39
C ALA A 48 1.81 3.01 8.17
N GLY A 49 2.77 2.10 8.31
CA GLY A 49 4.18 2.38 8.04
C GLY A 49 4.44 2.74 6.58
N VAL A 50 3.80 2.05 5.65
CA VAL A 50 3.89 2.37 4.21
C VAL A 50 3.35 3.77 3.95
N ALA A 51 2.17 4.10 4.48
CA ALA A 51 1.55 5.41 4.27
C ALA A 51 2.42 6.54 4.84
N ASP A 52 2.91 6.38 6.06
CA ASP A 52 3.72 7.39 6.73
C ASP A 52 5.08 7.59 6.06
N LYS A 53 5.80 6.51 5.79
CA LYS A 53 7.10 6.58 5.10
C LYS A 53 6.95 7.10 3.68
N GLY A 54 5.94 6.65 2.97
CA GLY A 54 5.65 7.09 1.60
C GLY A 54 5.37 8.58 1.53
N LEU A 55 4.57 9.10 2.45
CA LEU A 55 4.28 10.53 2.51
C LEU A 55 5.55 11.35 2.80
N ARG A 56 6.38 10.89 3.74
CA ARG A 56 7.66 11.57 4.05
C ARG A 56 8.62 11.56 2.86
N GLN A 57 8.73 10.43 2.16
CA GLN A 57 9.61 10.33 0.99
C GLN A 57 9.11 11.20 -0.17
N LEU A 58 7.80 11.25 -0.37
CA LEU A 58 7.18 12.09 -1.40
C LEU A 58 7.48 13.58 -1.12
N THR A 59 7.30 14.01 0.12
CA THR A 59 7.60 15.37 0.55
C THR A 59 9.09 15.68 0.41
N ALA A 60 9.96 14.76 0.80
CA ALA A 60 11.42 14.93 0.67
C ALA A 60 11.86 15.02 -0.80
N ALA A 61 11.13 14.41 -1.71
CA ALA A 61 11.36 14.51 -3.16
C ALA A 61 10.85 15.82 -3.77
N GLY A 62 10.31 16.72 -2.96
CA GLY A 62 9.79 18.02 -3.41
C GLY A 62 8.42 17.93 -4.07
N LYS A 63 7.69 16.84 -3.86
CA LYS A 63 6.37 16.62 -4.44
C LYS A 63 5.30 16.82 -3.38
N GLU A 64 4.23 17.53 -3.75
CA GLU A 64 3.10 17.72 -2.85
C GLU A 64 2.11 16.58 -3.00
N PRO A 65 1.67 15.97 -1.89
CA PRO A 65 0.63 14.97 -1.95
C PRO A 65 -0.70 15.64 -2.31
N GLY A 66 -1.21 15.35 -3.49
CA GLY A 66 -2.55 15.73 -3.88
C GLY A 66 -3.54 14.64 -3.49
N HIS A 67 -4.57 14.45 -4.30
CA HIS A 67 -5.49 13.34 -4.13
C HIS A 67 -4.79 12.03 -4.50
N ALA A 68 -4.71 11.09 -3.58
CA ALA A 68 -4.03 9.81 -3.77
C ALA A 68 -5.00 8.73 -4.25
N GLY A 69 -4.66 8.07 -5.34
CA GLY A 69 -5.32 6.86 -5.78
C GLY A 69 -4.71 5.65 -5.08
N ILE A 70 -5.53 4.83 -4.45
CA ILE A 70 -5.09 3.65 -3.71
C ILE A 70 -5.31 2.41 -4.57
N LEU A 71 -4.24 1.66 -4.84
CA LEU A 71 -4.29 0.38 -5.53
C LEU A 71 -3.69 -0.69 -4.62
N CYS A 72 -4.47 -1.72 -4.35
CA CYS A 72 -4.07 -2.79 -3.46
C CYS A 72 -4.97 -4.02 -3.67
N PHE A 73 -4.74 -5.05 -2.89
CA PHE A 73 -5.62 -6.21 -2.85
C PHE A 73 -7.04 -5.78 -2.46
N ARG A 74 -8.05 -6.29 -3.20
CA ARG A 74 -9.44 -5.81 -3.09
C ARG A 74 -9.98 -5.81 -1.66
N TYR A 75 -9.79 -6.90 -0.94
CA TYR A 75 -10.31 -7.04 0.43
C TYR A 75 -9.57 -6.17 1.44
N HIS A 76 -8.41 -5.64 1.06
CA HIS A 76 -7.61 -4.73 1.88
C HIS A 76 -7.92 -3.25 1.60
N ALA A 77 -8.66 -2.96 0.54
CA ALA A 77 -8.80 -1.60 0.00
C ALA A 77 -9.38 -0.60 1.01
N GLU A 78 -10.45 -0.96 1.72
CA GLU A 78 -11.04 -0.04 2.69
C GLU A 78 -10.05 0.32 3.80
N ARG A 79 -9.31 -0.66 4.30
CA ARG A 79 -8.31 -0.42 5.35
C ARG A 79 -7.15 0.42 4.84
N CYS A 80 -6.71 0.20 3.60
CA CYS A 80 -5.67 1.04 2.97
C CYS A 80 -6.12 2.50 2.85
N VAL A 81 -7.36 2.73 2.41
CA VAL A 81 -7.93 4.07 2.29
C VAL A 81 -8.03 4.74 3.67
N LEU A 82 -8.55 4.04 4.67
CA LEU A 82 -8.65 4.56 6.03
C LEU A 82 -7.27 4.89 6.60
N THR A 83 -6.28 4.04 6.37
CA THR A 83 -4.91 4.25 6.83
C THR A 83 -4.28 5.48 6.16
N ALA A 84 -4.46 5.64 4.86
CA ALA A 84 -3.95 6.80 4.12
C ALA A 84 -4.59 8.10 4.63
N ARG A 85 -5.89 8.09 4.85
CA ARG A 85 -6.61 9.24 5.42
C ARG A 85 -6.16 9.58 6.83
N ALA A 86 -5.90 8.57 7.66
CA ALA A 86 -5.37 8.76 9.01
C ALA A 86 -3.95 9.37 8.98
N ALA A 87 -3.18 9.12 7.94
CA ALA A 87 -1.86 9.74 7.73
C ALA A 87 -1.94 11.18 7.17
N GLY A 88 -3.14 11.69 6.90
CA GLY A 88 -3.36 13.04 6.42
C GLY A 88 -3.53 13.17 4.91
N LEU A 89 -3.65 12.06 4.19
CA LEU A 89 -3.86 12.08 2.74
C LEU A 89 -5.35 12.16 2.40
N THR A 90 -5.67 12.81 1.29
CA THR A 90 -6.96 12.66 0.62
C THR A 90 -6.83 11.45 -0.30
N ALA A 91 -7.59 10.40 -0.03
CA ALA A 91 -7.38 9.12 -0.70
C ALA A 91 -8.67 8.37 -0.96
N ASP A 92 -8.72 7.69 -2.09
CA ASP A 92 -9.77 6.73 -2.43
C ASP A 92 -9.24 5.72 -3.46
N VAL A 93 -10.03 4.68 -3.73
CA VAL A 93 -9.75 3.76 -4.83
C VAL A 93 -10.25 4.42 -6.12
N PRO A 94 -9.42 4.49 -7.18
CA PRO A 94 -9.87 5.09 -8.43
C PRO A 94 -11.09 4.37 -9.00
N GLU A 95 -12.04 5.12 -9.53
CA GLU A 95 -13.22 4.57 -10.18
C GLU A 95 -12.81 3.69 -11.37
N GLY A 96 -13.41 2.52 -11.46
CA GLY A 96 -13.11 1.56 -12.53
C GLY A 96 -11.85 0.73 -12.31
N ALA A 97 -11.13 0.91 -11.22
CA ALA A 97 -9.96 0.10 -10.92
C ALA A 97 -10.36 -1.35 -10.64
N ASP A 98 -9.74 -2.30 -11.35
CA ASP A 98 -9.93 -3.73 -11.12
C ASP A 98 -8.84 -4.24 -10.18
N LEU A 99 -9.18 -4.30 -8.90
CA LEU A 99 -8.23 -4.72 -7.87
C LEU A 99 -8.11 -6.25 -7.80
N PRO A 100 -6.90 -6.78 -7.60
CA PRO A 100 -6.72 -8.22 -7.45
C PRO A 100 -7.47 -8.75 -6.22
N SER A 101 -8.08 -9.93 -6.35
CA SER A 101 -8.95 -10.49 -5.33
C SER A 101 -8.66 -11.95 -4.99
N LYS A 102 -7.60 -12.53 -5.54
CA LYS A 102 -7.21 -13.92 -5.26
C LYS A 102 -6.29 -13.99 -4.05
N PHE A 103 -6.68 -14.83 -3.08
CA PHE A 103 -5.82 -15.16 -1.95
C PHE A 103 -4.77 -16.18 -2.38
N ASP A 104 -3.59 -16.08 -1.80
CA ASP A 104 -2.51 -17.05 -2.01
C ASP A 104 -2.46 -18.04 -0.82
N PRO A 105 -2.84 -19.32 -1.03
CA PRO A 105 -2.80 -20.31 0.04
C PRO A 105 -1.39 -20.56 0.58
N LYS A 106 -0.36 -20.14 -0.16
CA LYS A 106 1.04 -20.29 0.22
C LYS A 106 1.65 -19.02 0.81
N SER A 107 0.84 -18.00 1.08
CA SER A 107 1.32 -16.75 1.66
C SER A 107 2.06 -17.02 2.98
N GLY A 108 3.14 -16.29 3.20
CA GLY A 108 3.88 -16.32 4.46
C GLY A 108 3.13 -15.74 5.66
N GLN A 109 2.06 -15.01 5.39
CA GLN A 109 1.18 -14.44 6.42
C GLN A 109 -0.11 -15.25 6.47
N ASP A 110 -0.38 -15.93 7.57
CA ASP A 110 -1.49 -16.88 7.69
C ASP A 110 -2.85 -16.29 7.35
N TRP A 111 -3.11 -15.06 7.80
CA TRP A 111 -4.40 -14.39 7.58
C TRP A 111 -4.65 -13.97 6.13
N THR A 112 -3.63 -13.99 5.28
CA THR A 112 -3.74 -13.64 3.86
C THR A 112 -3.95 -14.84 2.95
N ARG A 113 -4.14 -16.04 3.52
CA ARG A 113 -4.29 -17.29 2.75
C ARG A 113 -5.70 -17.56 2.28
N SER A 114 -6.71 -17.00 2.95
CA SER A 114 -8.12 -17.20 2.59
C SER A 114 -8.98 -16.07 3.13
N LEU A 115 -10.21 -15.97 2.62
CA LEU A 115 -11.18 -14.98 3.11
C LEU A 115 -11.54 -15.24 4.57
N GLU A 116 -11.69 -16.50 4.98
CA GLU A 116 -12.04 -16.87 6.34
C GLU A 116 -10.98 -16.42 7.36
N THR A 117 -9.71 -16.48 7.00
CA THR A 117 -8.63 -16.03 7.86
C THR A 117 -8.41 -14.51 7.78
N TRP A 118 -8.78 -13.91 6.66
CA TRP A 118 -8.65 -12.48 6.43
C TRP A 118 -9.63 -11.64 7.25
N ILE A 119 -10.90 -12.03 7.25
CA ILE A 119 -11.99 -11.21 7.80
C ILE A 119 -11.75 -10.80 9.26
N PRO A 120 -11.41 -11.71 10.20
CA PRO A 120 -11.21 -11.31 11.61
C PRO A 120 -10.08 -10.29 11.80
N VAL A 121 -8.97 -10.46 11.10
CA VAL A 121 -7.81 -9.57 11.20
C VAL A 121 -8.13 -8.20 10.60
N ASP A 122 -8.78 -8.17 9.44
CA ASP A 122 -9.16 -6.94 8.76
C ASP A 122 -10.19 -6.14 9.56
N LEU A 123 -11.21 -6.79 10.12
CA LEU A 123 -12.21 -6.13 10.95
C LEU A 123 -11.57 -5.50 12.20
N ALA A 124 -10.65 -6.19 12.85
CA ALA A 124 -9.91 -5.65 13.99
C ALA A 124 -9.13 -4.39 13.59
N GLY A 125 -8.43 -4.43 12.45
CA GLY A 125 -7.68 -3.29 11.93
C GLY A 125 -8.57 -2.10 11.60
N ARG A 126 -9.72 -2.31 10.96
CA ARG A 126 -10.68 -1.27 10.65
C ARG A 126 -11.27 -0.62 11.89
N THR A 127 -11.55 -1.41 12.91
CA THR A 127 -12.11 -0.92 14.17
C THR A 127 -11.16 0.07 14.85
N VAL A 128 -9.86 -0.27 14.90
CA VAL A 128 -8.83 0.62 15.45
C VAL A 128 -8.76 1.93 14.66
N LEU A 129 -8.75 1.87 13.33
CA LEU A 129 -8.68 3.06 12.48
C LEU A 129 -9.90 3.97 12.61
N LYS A 130 -11.10 3.38 12.76
CA LYS A 130 -12.34 4.16 12.90
C LYS A 130 -12.49 4.77 14.27
N ALA A 131 -11.85 4.21 15.31
CA ALA A 131 -11.89 4.71 16.67
C ALA A 131 -10.90 5.87 16.91
N GLY A 132 -9.91 6.01 16.02
CA GLY A 132 -8.86 7.02 16.14
C GLY A 132 -9.23 8.42 15.66
#